data_207ce59f7f10f93a57552b85eeb31a59
#
_entry.id   207ce59f7f10f93a57552b85eeb31a59
#
_cell.length_a   1.000
_cell.length_b   1.000
_cell.length_c   1.000
_cell.angle_alpha   90.00
_cell.angle_beta   90.00
_cell.angle_gamma   90.00
#
_symmetry.space_group_name_H-M   'P 1'
#
loop_
_entity.id
_entity.type
_entity.pdbx_description
1 polymer ?
#
loop_
_entity_poly.entity_id
_entity_poly.type
_entity_poly.pdbx_seq_one_letter_code
_entity_poly.pdbx_strand_id
1 'polypeptide(L)' 'MTITVTVRDVYGIKTIYPACDTAKLLARLANTKTLTRAALETIQALGYTVEVKAT' A
#
# COMPACT_ATOMS: atom_id res chain seq x y z
N MET A 1 -0.69 12.84 6.56
CA MET A 1 -0.06 12.57 5.25
C MET A 1 -0.84 11.51 4.51
N THR A 2 -0.90 11.64 3.20
CA THR A 2 -1.66 10.72 2.37
C THR A 2 -0.74 9.90 1.49
N ILE A 3 -0.99 8.59 1.42
CA ILE A 3 -0.29 7.72 0.49
C ILE A 3 -1.30 7.19 -0.53
N THR A 4 -0.82 6.89 -1.71
CA THR A 4 -1.65 6.34 -2.78
C THR A 4 -1.19 4.92 -3.10
N VAL A 5 -2.16 4.03 -3.21
CA VAL A 5 -1.91 2.63 -3.54
C VAL A 5 -2.78 2.23 -4.72
N THR A 6 -2.40 1.16 -5.38
CA THR A 6 -3.16 0.58 -6.49
C THR A 6 -3.51 -0.86 -6.13
N VAL A 7 -4.77 -1.25 -6.30
CA VAL A 7 -5.21 -2.61 -6.05
C VAL A 7 -5.36 -3.33 -7.39
N ARG A 8 -4.74 -4.49 -7.53
CA ARG A 8 -4.80 -5.32 -8.72
C ARG A 8 -5.14 -6.75 -8.34
N ASP A 9 -5.93 -7.41 -9.19
CA ASP A 9 -6.19 -8.83 -9.05
C ASP A 9 -5.11 -9.60 -9.80
N VAL A 10 -4.34 -10.40 -9.05
CA VAL A 10 -3.30 -11.25 -9.61
C VAL A 10 -3.67 -12.69 -9.26
N TYR A 11 -4.03 -13.47 -10.26
CA TYR A 11 -4.46 -14.86 -10.08
C TYR A 11 -5.60 -15.01 -9.06
N GLY A 12 -6.55 -14.07 -9.08
CA GLY A 12 -7.68 -14.10 -8.17
C GLY A 12 -7.36 -13.57 -6.76
N ILE A 13 -6.14 -13.13 -6.52
CA ILE A 13 -5.74 -12.57 -5.24
C ILE A 13 -5.59 -11.06 -5.39
N LYS A 14 -6.23 -10.30 -4.52
CA LYS A 14 -6.10 -8.86 -4.51
C LYS A 14 -4.72 -8.48 -3.96
N THR A 15 -3.95 -7.81 -4.79
CA THR A 15 -2.61 -7.36 -4.43
C THR A 15 -2.57 -5.85 -4.41
N ILE A 16 -2.00 -5.28 -3.37
CA ILE A 16 -1.93 -3.83 -3.18
C ILE A 16 -0.51 -3.38 -3.53
N TYR A 17 -0.40 -2.53 -4.54
CA TYR A 17 0.88 -1.99 -4.97
C TYR A 17 1.04 -0.54 -4.51
N PRO A 18 2.24 -0.14 -4.09
CA PRO A 18 2.50 1.26 -3.80
C PRO A 18 2.47 2.08 -5.09
N ALA A 19 1.71 3.17 -5.09
CA ALA A 19 1.55 4.02 -6.27
C ALA A 19 2.27 5.36 -6.14
N CYS A 20 2.70 5.75 -4.94
CA CYS A 20 3.48 6.97 -4.73
C CYS A 20 4.80 6.65 -4.04
N ASP A 21 5.71 7.63 -4.04
CA ASP A 21 7.05 7.43 -3.48
C ASP A 21 7.00 7.09 -1.99
N THR A 22 6.14 7.75 -1.23
CA THR A 22 5.98 7.47 0.19
C THR A 22 5.50 6.04 0.42
N ALA A 23 4.54 5.59 -0.37
CA ALA A 23 4.05 4.21 -0.28
C ALA A 23 5.14 3.21 -0.63
N LYS A 24 5.97 3.52 -1.63
CA LYS A 24 7.11 2.68 -1.99
C LYS A 24 8.12 2.58 -0.86
N LEU A 25 8.40 3.69 -0.20
CA LEU A 25 9.31 3.69 0.94
C LEU A 25 8.75 2.87 2.10
N LEU A 26 7.46 2.97 2.37
CA LEU A 26 6.83 2.19 3.42
C LEU A 26 6.85 0.69 3.10
N ALA A 27 6.66 0.32 1.84
CA ALA A 27 6.78 -1.07 1.42
C ALA A 27 8.20 -1.59 1.63
N ARG A 28 9.21 -0.77 1.37
CA ARG A 28 10.61 -1.13 1.62
C ARG A 28 10.89 -1.33 3.10
N LEU A 29 10.34 -0.48 3.96
CA LEU A 29 10.46 -0.65 5.41
C LEU A 29 9.85 -1.97 5.86
N ALA A 30 8.74 -2.37 5.26
CA ALA A 30 8.11 -3.65 5.54
C ALA A 30 8.84 -4.83 4.88
N ASN A 31 9.89 -4.54 4.12
CA ASN A 31 10.69 -5.53 3.41
C ASN A 31 9.85 -6.35 2.43
N THR A 32 8.90 -5.69 1.78
CA THR A 32 8.00 -6.32 0.81
C THR A 32 7.95 -5.50 -0.47
N LYS A 33 7.59 -6.17 -1.58
CA LYS A 33 7.40 -5.50 -2.86
C LYS A 33 5.99 -4.92 -2.98
N THR A 34 5.06 -5.48 -2.23
CA THR A 34 3.67 -5.06 -2.22
C THR A 34 3.24 -4.77 -0.79
N LEU A 35 2.16 -4.02 -0.64
CA LEU A 35 1.62 -3.72 0.68
C LEU A 35 0.57 -4.76 1.05
N THR A 36 0.67 -5.30 2.26
CA THR A 36 -0.33 -6.21 2.80
C THR A 36 -1.38 -5.41 3.55
N ARG A 37 -2.53 -6.06 3.83
CA ARG A 37 -3.55 -5.42 4.64
C ARG A 37 -3.00 -5.04 6.02
N ALA A 38 -2.21 -5.91 6.62
CA ALA A 38 -1.60 -5.63 7.92
C ALA A 38 -0.69 -4.41 7.85
N ALA A 39 0.10 -4.27 6.77
CA ALA A 39 0.94 -3.11 6.57
C ALA A 39 0.12 -1.83 6.44
N LEU A 40 -1.00 -1.88 5.72
CA LEU A 40 -1.89 -0.73 5.58
C LEU A 40 -2.52 -0.33 6.91
N GLU A 41 -2.91 -1.28 7.72
CA GLU A 41 -3.44 -1.00 9.05
C GLU A 41 -2.40 -0.30 9.93
N THR A 42 -1.16 -0.76 9.88
CA THR A 42 -0.07 -0.13 10.60
C THR A 42 0.19 1.30 10.12
N ILE A 43 0.15 1.51 8.80
CA ILE A 43 0.34 2.82 8.19
C ILE A 43 -0.76 3.78 8.64
N GLN A 44 -2.00 3.32 8.65
CA GLN A 44 -3.12 4.13 9.13
C GLN A 44 -3.00 4.44 10.61
N ALA A 45 -2.51 3.50 11.40
CA ALA A 45 -2.27 3.72 12.82
C ALA A 45 -1.21 4.78 13.07
N LEU A 46 -0.27 4.95 12.14
CA LEU A 46 0.74 6.00 12.21
C LEU A 46 0.21 7.39 11.83
N GLY A 47 -1.03 7.46 11.35
CA GLY A 47 -1.66 8.73 11.01
C GLY A 47 -1.72 9.02 9.51
N TYR A 48 -1.34 8.07 8.67
CA TYR A 48 -1.43 8.23 7.22
C TYR A 48 -2.85 7.93 6.73
N THR A 49 -3.26 8.65 5.70
CA THR A 49 -4.49 8.35 4.97
C THR A 49 -4.11 7.55 3.72
N VAL A 50 -4.83 6.46 3.50
CA VAL A 50 -4.57 5.61 2.34
C VAL A 50 -5.62 5.87 1.27
N GLU A 51 -5.19 6.28 0.09
CA GLU A 51 -6.05 6.45 -1.07
C GLU A 51 -5.81 5.30 -2.05
N VAL A 52 -6.90 4.73 -2.55
CA VAL A 52 -6.82 3.67 -3.55
C VAL A 52 -7.08 4.29 -4.91
N LYS A 53 -6.10 4.12 -5.80
CA LYS A 53 -6.22 4.60 -7.17
C LYS A 53 -6.58 3.42 -8.06
N ALA A 54 -7.64 3.56 -8.84
CA ALA A 54 -8.03 2.55 -9.83
C ALA A 54 -6.99 2.51 -10.96
N THR A 55 -6.67 1.32 -11.39
CA THR A 55 -5.79 1.12 -12.54
C THR A 55 -6.57 1.04 -13.83
#